data_b7b5cfb16790e6b23cfb854063caa18c
#
_entry.id   b7b5cfb16790e6b23cfb854063caa18c
#
_cell.length_a   1.000
_cell.length_b   1.000
_cell.length_c   1.000
_cell.angle_alpha   90.00
_cell.angle_beta   90.00
_cell.angle_gamma   90.00
#
_symmetry.space_group_name_H-M   'P 1'
#
loop_
_entity.id
_entity.type
_entity.pdbx_description
1 polymer ?
#
loop_
_entity_poly.entity_id
_entity_poly.type
_entity_poly.pdbx_seq_one_letter_code
_entity_poly.pdbx_strand_id
1 'polypeptide(L)'
;MKRYLRDNNSIRVSRSTRDLAYKIIQYKEKYNKEHSREPTIEEISKELDVKKEDIAFSLDAIQDPVSLQEPVYNNDGGDNLYVMDQVKDKKNTDESWTENLAIMQAMKKLTNKEREII
;
A
#
# COMPACT_ATOMS: atom_id res chain seq x y z
N MET A 1 -19.99 -22.06 1.05
CA MET A 1 -18.55 -22.18 0.81
C MET A 1 -17.99 -21.17 -0.18
N LYS A 2 -18.44 -21.10 -1.46
CA LYS A 2 -17.86 -20.14 -2.45
C LYS A 2 -17.88 -18.65 -2.01
N ARG A 3 -18.93 -18.21 -1.30
CA ARG A 3 -19.04 -16.83 -0.81
C ARG A 3 -18.04 -16.54 0.32
N TYR A 4 -17.83 -17.48 1.22
CA TYR A 4 -16.88 -17.37 2.33
C TYR A 4 -15.44 -17.26 1.81
N LEU A 5 -15.02 -18.14 0.89
CA LEU A 5 -13.68 -18.09 0.31
C LEU A 5 -13.41 -16.78 -0.46
N ARG A 6 -14.46 -16.19 -1.04
CA ARG A 6 -14.35 -14.91 -1.75
C ARG A 6 -14.23 -13.71 -0.81
N ASP A 7 -14.90 -13.75 0.35
CA ASP A 7 -15.01 -12.62 1.26
C ASP A 7 -14.01 -12.72 2.45
N ASN A 8 -13.22 -13.79 2.53
CA ASN A 8 -12.34 -14.11 3.65
C ASN A 8 -10.91 -13.57 3.50
N ASN A 9 -10.73 -12.42 2.86
CA ASN A 9 -9.44 -11.74 2.87
C ASN A 9 -9.31 -10.86 4.12
N SER A 10 -8.11 -10.76 4.66
CA SER A 10 -7.78 -9.91 5.82
C SER A 10 -8.17 -8.44 5.59
N ILE A 11 -8.06 -7.98 4.35
CA ILE A 11 -8.47 -6.64 3.91
C ILE A 11 -9.64 -6.79 2.94
N ARG A 12 -10.72 -6.05 3.19
CA ARG A 12 -11.91 -6.09 2.33
C ARG A 12 -11.64 -5.36 1.02
N VAL A 13 -11.70 -6.09 -0.08
CA VAL A 13 -11.62 -5.56 -1.44
C VAL A 13 -13.01 -5.54 -2.08
N SER A 14 -13.34 -4.48 -2.85
CA SER A 14 -14.61 -4.38 -3.56
C SER A 14 -14.75 -5.51 -4.58
N ARG A 15 -16.00 -5.93 -4.88
CA ARG A 15 -16.24 -7.00 -5.85
C ARG A 15 -15.78 -6.61 -7.25
N SER A 16 -16.06 -5.38 -7.67
CA SER A 16 -15.65 -4.85 -8.98
C SER A 16 -14.14 -4.91 -9.18
N THR A 17 -13.36 -4.46 -8.18
CA THR A 17 -11.90 -4.51 -8.21
C THR A 17 -11.38 -5.94 -8.31
N ARG A 18 -11.97 -6.84 -7.53
CA ARG A 18 -11.58 -8.27 -7.54
C ARG A 18 -11.93 -8.95 -8.87
N ASP A 19 -13.13 -8.71 -9.40
CA ASP A 19 -13.55 -9.29 -10.68
C ASP A 19 -12.67 -8.76 -11.82
N LEU A 20 -12.27 -7.49 -11.78
CA LEU A 20 -11.31 -6.92 -12.72
C LEU A 20 -9.94 -7.59 -12.60
N ALA A 21 -9.43 -7.75 -11.38
CA ALA A 21 -8.15 -8.41 -11.14
C ALA A 21 -8.14 -9.86 -11.66
N TYR A 22 -9.22 -10.63 -11.45
CA TYR A 22 -9.33 -11.97 -12.02
C TYR A 22 -9.31 -11.97 -13.55
N LYS A 23 -10.01 -11.04 -14.21
CA LYS A 23 -9.96 -10.91 -15.67
C LYS A 23 -8.54 -10.61 -16.16
N ILE A 24 -7.83 -9.72 -15.45
CA ILE A 24 -6.43 -9.38 -15.77
C ILE A 24 -5.54 -10.61 -15.66
N ILE A 25 -5.65 -11.40 -14.58
CA ILE A 25 -4.86 -12.62 -14.37
C ILE A 25 -5.16 -13.65 -15.47
N GLN A 26 -6.44 -13.90 -15.78
CA GLN A 26 -6.82 -14.82 -16.87
C GLN A 26 -6.26 -14.39 -18.21
N TYR A 27 -6.29 -13.08 -18.52
CA TYR A 27 -5.70 -12.55 -19.73
C TYR A 27 -4.17 -12.72 -19.73
N LYS A 28 -3.48 -12.45 -18.63
CA LYS A 28 -2.02 -12.68 -18.48
C LYS A 28 -1.66 -14.14 -18.74
N GLU A 29 -2.38 -15.07 -18.15
CA GLU A 29 -2.15 -16.50 -18.35
C GLU A 29 -2.37 -16.95 -19.80
N LYS A 30 -3.44 -16.48 -20.44
CA LYS A 30 -3.72 -16.76 -21.83
C LYS A 30 -2.64 -16.20 -22.75
N TYR A 31 -2.28 -14.94 -22.57
CA TYR A 31 -1.27 -14.26 -23.36
C TYR A 31 0.12 -14.91 -23.21
N ASN A 32 0.48 -15.30 -21.98
CA ASN A 32 1.74 -16.00 -21.72
C ASN A 32 1.82 -17.36 -22.42
N LYS A 33 0.70 -18.10 -22.51
CA LYS A 33 0.61 -19.38 -23.25
C LYS A 33 0.78 -19.19 -24.75
N GLU A 34 0.25 -18.09 -25.31
CA GLU A 34 0.28 -17.81 -26.75
C GLU A 34 1.62 -17.20 -27.20
N HIS A 35 2.22 -16.33 -26.40
CA HIS A 35 3.37 -15.51 -26.79
C HIS A 35 4.64 -15.82 -25.99
N SER A 36 4.60 -16.72 -25.01
CA SER A 36 5.72 -17.05 -24.11
C SER A 36 6.39 -15.83 -23.44
N ARG A 37 5.62 -14.73 -23.28
CA ARG A 37 6.03 -13.51 -22.55
C ARG A 37 4.85 -12.93 -21.78
N GLU A 38 5.13 -12.16 -20.74
CA GLU A 38 4.10 -11.42 -20.02
C GLU A 38 3.61 -10.19 -20.83
N PRO A 39 2.30 -9.92 -20.83
CA PRO A 39 1.75 -8.72 -21.46
C PRO A 39 2.11 -7.47 -20.67
N THR A 40 2.34 -6.38 -21.38
CA THR A 40 2.53 -5.06 -20.76
C THR A 40 1.20 -4.49 -20.26
N ILE A 41 1.26 -3.54 -19.30
CA ILE A 41 0.04 -2.86 -18.80
C ILE A 41 -0.73 -2.19 -19.94
N GLU A 42 -0.03 -1.73 -20.98
CA GLU A 42 -0.64 -1.10 -22.14
C GLU A 42 -1.42 -2.08 -23.02
N GLU A 43 -0.92 -3.29 -23.19
CA GLU A 43 -1.59 -4.37 -23.91
C GLU A 43 -2.85 -4.81 -23.17
N ILE A 44 -2.75 -4.96 -21.83
CA ILE A 44 -3.90 -5.31 -20.98
C ILE A 44 -4.97 -4.20 -21.03
N SER A 45 -4.55 -2.93 -20.97
CA SER A 45 -5.45 -1.78 -21.02
C SER A 45 -6.24 -1.70 -22.34
N LYS A 46 -5.60 -1.98 -23.45
CA LYS A 46 -6.24 -1.99 -24.78
C LYS A 46 -7.23 -3.14 -24.95
N GLU A 47 -6.87 -4.33 -24.45
CA GLU A 47 -7.72 -5.52 -24.62
C GLU A 47 -8.95 -5.51 -23.71
N LEU A 48 -8.78 -5.08 -22.46
CA LEU A 48 -9.86 -5.04 -21.47
C LEU A 48 -10.64 -3.71 -21.48
N ASP A 49 -10.21 -2.73 -22.27
CA ASP A 49 -10.77 -1.37 -22.31
C ASP A 49 -10.87 -0.71 -20.91
N VAL A 50 -9.78 -0.83 -20.14
CA VAL A 50 -9.67 -0.34 -18.76
C VAL A 50 -8.47 0.58 -18.63
N LYS A 51 -8.58 1.61 -17.78
CA LYS A 51 -7.47 2.53 -17.51
C LYS A 51 -6.29 1.82 -16.85
N LYS A 52 -5.08 2.28 -17.16
CA LYS A 52 -3.83 1.71 -16.61
C LYS A 52 -3.78 1.80 -15.08
N GLU A 53 -4.30 2.90 -14.52
CA GLU A 53 -4.38 3.13 -13.08
C GLU A 53 -5.27 2.09 -12.38
N ASP A 54 -6.42 1.78 -12.99
CA ASP A 54 -7.37 0.79 -12.44
C ASP A 54 -6.79 -0.63 -12.49
N ILE A 55 -5.98 -0.94 -13.52
CA ILE A 55 -5.28 -2.22 -13.63
C ILE A 55 -4.25 -2.35 -12.51
N ALA A 56 -3.38 -1.33 -12.32
CA ALA A 56 -2.38 -1.33 -11.26
C ALA A 56 -3.04 -1.44 -9.88
N PHE A 57 -4.06 -0.62 -9.62
CA PHE A 57 -4.82 -0.65 -8.37
C PHE A 57 -5.48 -2.01 -8.10
N SER A 58 -6.05 -2.64 -9.13
CA SER A 58 -6.72 -3.94 -8.98
C SER A 58 -5.74 -5.07 -8.67
N LEU A 59 -4.54 -5.04 -9.27
CA LEU A 59 -3.49 -6.03 -9.00
C LEU A 59 -2.91 -5.87 -7.59
N ASP A 60 -2.68 -4.63 -7.14
CA ASP A 60 -2.22 -4.36 -5.77
C ASP A 60 -3.26 -4.77 -4.72
N ALA A 61 -4.55 -4.55 -5.01
CA ALA A 61 -5.63 -4.84 -4.08
C ALA A 61 -5.82 -6.34 -3.76
N ILE A 62 -5.36 -7.25 -4.61
CA ILE A 62 -5.45 -8.69 -4.37
C ILE A 62 -4.18 -9.31 -3.79
N GLN A 63 -3.12 -8.53 -3.60
CA GLN A 63 -1.91 -9.03 -2.95
C GLN A 63 -2.20 -9.40 -1.49
N ASP A 64 -1.63 -10.52 -1.06
CA ASP A 64 -1.73 -10.93 0.33
C ASP A 64 -0.93 -9.98 1.24
N PRO A 65 -1.47 -9.62 2.41
CA PRO A 65 -0.75 -8.78 3.36
C PRO A 65 0.46 -9.52 3.92
N VAL A 66 1.59 -8.84 3.97
CA VAL A 66 2.83 -9.34 4.57
C VAL A 66 2.81 -9.10 6.08
N SER A 67 3.30 -10.04 6.86
CA SER A 67 3.41 -9.89 8.32
C SER A 67 4.50 -8.87 8.65
N LEU A 68 4.22 -7.93 9.55
CA LEU A 68 5.24 -7.01 10.07
C LEU A 68 6.33 -7.72 10.88
N GLN A 69 6.02 -8.92 11.42
CA GLN A 69 6.96 -9.74 12.16
C GLN A 69 7.69 -10.76 11.27
N GLU A 70 7.52 -10.68 9.96
CA GLU A 70 8.27 -11.53 9.04
C GLU A 70 9.73 -11.09 9.02
N PRO A 71 10.70 -12.02 9.24
CA PRO A 71 12.11 -11.70 9.18
C PRO A 71 12.52 -11.45 7.73
N VAL A 72 13.07 -10.28 7.44
CA VAL A 72 13.60 -9.92 6.12
C VAL A 72 14.97 -10.54 5.92
N TYR A 73 15.72 -10.65 7.01
CA TYR A 73 17.08 -11.21 7.00
C TYR A 73 17.31 -12.05 8.27
N ASN A 74 17.62 -13.32 8.07
CA ASN A 74 18.01 -14.23 9.13
C ASN A 74 19.54 -14.27 9.22
N ASN A 75 20.11 -13.73 10.28
CA ASN A 75 21.52 -13.93 10.63
C ASN A 75 21.61 -15.14 11.57
N ASP A 76 22.38 -16.16 11.21
CA ASP A 76 22.70 -17.29 12.07
C ASP A 76 23.58 -16.88 13.28
N GLY A 77 23.03 -16.09 14.19
CA GLY A 77 23.72 -15.67 15.43
C GLY A 77 23.64 -14.19 15.79
N GLY A 78 22.80 -13.40 15.11
CA GLY A 78 22.57 -11.99 15.40
C GLY A 78 21.10 -11.63 15.51
N ASP A 79 20.81 -10.37 15.78
CA ASP A 79 19.44 -9.84 15.79
C ASP A 79 18.79 -9.96 14.42
N ASN A 80 17.61 -10.56 14.37
CA ASN A 80 16.83 -10.68 13.16
C ASN A 80 16.23 -9.32 12.78
N LEU A 81 16.36 -8.92 11.52
CA LEU A 81 15.73 -7.74 10.98
C LEU A 81 14.31 -8.08 10.50
N TYR A 82 13.32 -7.40 11.05
CA TYR A 82 11.91 -7.60 10.70
C TYR A 82 11.40 -6.55 9.72
N VAL A 83 10.29 -6.87 9.01
CA VAL A 83 9.62 -5.91 8.10
C VAL A 83 9.24 -4.63 8.84
N MET A 84 8.83 -4.72 10.11
CA MET A 84 8.44 -3.54 10.91
C MET A 84 9.60 -2.56 11.12
N ASP A 85 10.85 -3.03 11.16
CA ASP A 85 12.03 -2.19 11.37
C ASP A 85 12.34 -1.32 10.14
N GLN A 86 11.81 -1.71 8.97
CA GLN A 86 11.95 -0.95 7.72
C GLN A 86 10.84 0.09 7.52
N VAL A 87 9.76 0.03 8.30
CA VAL A 87 8.63 0.95 8.17
C VAL A 87 8.95 2.28 8.85
N LYS A 88 9.21 3.30 8.04
CA LYS A 88 9.49 4.66 8.53
C LYS A 88 8.22 5.35 9.02
N ASP A 89 8.26 5.93 10.22
CA ASP A 89 7.22 6.84 10.69
C ASP A 89 7.33 8.19 9.96
N LYS A 90 6.30 8.50 9.14
CA LYS A 90 6.24 9.75 8.37
C LYS A 90 5.65 10.92 9.17
N LYS A 91 4.99 10.66 10.30
CA LYS A 91 4.32 11.69 11.09
C LYS A 91 5.22 12.30 12.17
N ASN A 92 6.08 11.48 12.78
CA ASN A 92 6.98 11.90 13.85
C ASN A 92 8.41 12.04 13.32
N THR A 93 8.61 12.95 12.39
CA THR A 93 9.95 13.29 11.90
C THR A 93 10.59 14.33 12.84
N ASP A 94 11.93 14.33 12.92
CA ASP A 94 12.67 15.31 13.71
C ASP A 94 12.36 16.76 13.28
N GLU A 95 12.07 16.96 12.01
CA GLU A 95 11.63 18.25 11.46
C GLU A 95 10.29 18.68 12.05
N SER A 96 9.28 17.82 12.06
CA SER A 96 7.95 18.14 12.62
C SER A 96 8.00 18.37 14.12
N TRP A 97 8.87 17.68 14.86
CA TRP A 97 9.09 17.90 16.28
C TRP A 97 9.74 19.25 16.54
N THR A 98 10.75 19.62 15.76
CA THR A 98 11.45 20.93 15.88
C THR A 98 10.51 22.09 15.54
N GLU A 99 9.68 21.94 14.49
CA GLU A 99 8.66 22.92 14.13
C GLU A 99 7.62 23.11 15.24
N ASN A 100 7.09 22.01 15.81
CA ASN A 100 6.17 22.07 16.92
C ASN A 100 6.77 22.77 18.15
N LEU A 101 8.03 22.51 18.44
CA LEU A 101 8.74 23.16 19.55
C LEU A 101 8.93 24.67 19.30
N ALA A 102 9.25 25.05 18.07
CA ALA A 102 9.37 26.44 17.65
C ALA A 102 8.02 27.19 17.75
N ILE A 103 6.95 26.55 17.31
CA ILE A 103 5.59 27.08 17.42
C ILE A 103 5.19 27.26 18.88
N MET A 104 5.44 26.27 19.75
CA MET A 104 5.16 26.38 21.18
C MET A 104 5.94 27.52 21.84
N GLN A 105 7.20 27.74 21.46
CA GLN A 105 8.01 28.85 21.98
C GLN A 105 7.48 30.21 21.48
N ALA A 106 7.06 30.29 20.22
CA ALA A 106 6.45 31.51 19.68
C ALA A 106 5.12 31.85 20.39
N MET A 107 4.28 30.84 20.64
CA MET A 107 3.02 31.02 21.37
C MET A 107 3.18 31.51 22.81
N LYS A 108 4.30 31.19 23.46
CA LYS A 108 4.58 31.70 24.82
C LYS A 108 4.86 33.21 24.84
N LYS A 109 5.23 33.82 23.71
CA LYS A 109 5.50 35.25 23.59
C LYS A 109 4.22 36.07 23.31
N LEU A 110 3.12 35.41 22.99
CA LEU A 110 1.83 36.06 22.72
C LEU A 110 1.11 36.43 24.02
N THR A 111 0.34 37.51 23.95
CA THR A 111 -0.56 37.91 25.05
C THR A 111 -1.74 36.91 25.16
N ASN A 112 -2.42 36.87 26.31
CA ASN A 112 -3.51 35.94 26.55
C ASN A 112 -4.64 36.11 25.51
N LYS A 113 -4.95 37.34 25.07
CA LYS A 113 -5.98 37.62 24.04
C LYS A 113 -5.57 37.08 22.66
N GLU A 114 -4.32 37.21 22.30
CA GLU A 114 -3.81 36.71 21.02
C GLU A 114 -3.77 35.18 20.99
N ARG A 115 -3.49 34.55 22.13
CA ARG A 115 -3.48 33.09 22.28
C ARG A 115 -4.88 32.45 22.17
N GLU A 116 -5.96 33.18 22.54
CA GLU A 116 -7.32 32.69 22.43
C GLU A 116 -7.86 32.74 20.99
N ILE A 117 -7.24 33.52 20.11
CA ILE A 117 -7.67 33.71 18.72
C ILE A 117 -7.00 32.67 17.78
N ILE A 118 -5.83 32.16 18.15
CA ILE A 118 -5.06 31.19 17.38
C ILE A 118 -5.37 29.77 17.87
#